data_16065bcc39de354563969780dac381f9
#
_entry.id   16065bcc39de354563969780dac381f9
#
_cell.length_a   1.000
_cell.length_b   1.000
_cell.length_c   1.000
_cell.angle_alpha   90.00
_cell.angle_beta   90.00
_cell.angle_gamma   90.00
#
_symmetry.space_group_name_H-M   'P 1'
#
loop_
_entity.id
_entity.type
_entity.pdbx_description
1 polymer ?
#
loop_
_entity_poly.entity_id
_entity_poly.type
_entity_poly.pdbx_seq_one_letter_code
_entity_poly.pdbx_strand_id
1 'polypeptide(L)'
;MMPRYCLAIVVMVAGVGCNQFESGKIVEVTGRVTLEGRPVEGVVVQLEPDQSSVGPGKKVLPTAYGKTDADGRFRAFRTGKNKFGAAVGLNHVRVTVPEGSSAKVHPRYMGDSTFWHEIGPGPTVVDLELVADPTAVRRQASESAAD
;
A
#
# COMPACT_ATOMS: atom_id res chain seq x y z
N MET A 1 60.76 4.39 37.15
CA MET A 1 60.24 3.63 36.01
C MET A 1 58.72 3.69 36.09
N MET A 2 58.03 4.50 35.23
CA MET A 2 56.59 4.59 35.15
C MET A 2 56.12 3.97 33.84
N PRO A 3 55.22 2.97 33.82
CA PRO A 3 54.65 2.46 32.60
C PRO A 3 53.57 3.43 32.10
N ARG A 4 53.73 3.90 30.88
CA ARG A 4 52.76 4.70 30.13
C ARG A 4 51.66 3.78 29.64
N TYR A 5 50.46 3.87 30.24
CA TYR A 5 49.28 3.22 29.72
C TYR A 5 48.73 4.06 28.55
N CYS A 6 48.90 3.55 27.32
CA CYS A 6 48.19 4.04 26.13
C CYS A 6 46.75 3.62 26.23
N LEU A 7 45.84 4.58 26.53
CA LEU A 7 44.42 4.39 26.48
C LEU A 7 43.97 4.47 25.00
N ALA A 8 43.76 3.31 24.37
CA ALA A 8 43.20 3.25 23.05
C ALA A 8 41.67 3.52 23.13
N ILE A 9 41.28 4.71 22.73
CA ILE A 9 39.85 5.06 22.57
C ILE A 9 39.38 4.46 21.26
N VAL A 10 38.61 3.36 21.34
CA VAL A 10 37.88 2.80 20.20
C VAL A 10 36.63 3.63 19.99
N VAL A 11 36.67 4.53 19.01
CA VAL A 11 35.47 5.25 18.55
C VAL A 11 34.63 4.30 17.71
N MET A 12 33.59 3.73 18.28
CA MET A 12 32.53 3.05 17.53
C MET A 12 31.75 4.11 16.75
N VAL A 13 32.02 4.24 15.46
CA VAL A 13 31.19 4.96 14.51
C VAL A 13 29.98 4.08 14.23
N ALA A 14 28.87 4.34 14.92
CA ALA A 14 27.57 3.80 14.57
C ALA A 14 27.19 4.40 13.21
N GLY A 15 27.39 3.64 12.14
CA GLY A 15 26.92 3.99 10.81
C GLY A 15 25.40 4.01 10.82
N VAL A 16 24.82 5.21 10.86
CA VAL A 16 23.41 5.42 10.52
C VAL A 16 23.29 5.17 9.02
N GLY A 17 22.98 3.92 8.66
CA GLY A 17 22.67 3.56 7.29
C GLY A 17 21.38 4.27 6.90
N CYS A 18 21.47 5.39 6.20
CA CYS A 18 20.36 5.93 5.44
C CYS A 18 20.03 4.90 4.36
N ASN A 19 18.98 4.12 4.56
CA ASN A 19 18.35 3.32 3.52
C ASN A 19 17.76 4.27 2.49
N GLN A 20 18.57 4.74 1.55
CA GLN A 20 18.11 5.42 0.36
C GLN A 20 17.47 4.32 -0.52
N PHE A 21 16.15 4.18 -0.42
CA PHE A 21 15.40 3.35 -1.36
C PHE A 21 15.62 3.89 -2.77
N GLU A 22 16.04 3.03 -3.69
CA GLU A 22 16.14 3.39 -5.11
C GLU A 22 14.73 3.69 -5.65
N SER A 23 14.36 4.97 -5.66
CA SER A 23 13.10 5.43 -6.24
C SER A 23 12.99 4.95 -7.68
N GLY A 24 11.94 4.19 -7.97
CA GLY A 24 11.68 3.64 -9.30
C GLY A 24 11.95 2.15 -9.47
N LYS A 25 12.56 1.48 -8.49
CA LYS A 25 12.61 0.02 -8.47
C LYS A 25 11.18 -0.54 -8.36
N ILE A 26 10.88 -1.58 -9.11
CA ILE A 26 9.60 -2.28 -9.06
C ILE A 26 9.81 -3.60 -8.36
N VAL A 27 8.97 -3.88 -7.37
CA VAL A 27 8.98 -5.11 -6.60
C VAL A 27 7.62 -5.79 -6.66
N GLU A 28 7.60 -7.10 -6.43
CA GLU A 28 6.35 -7.84 -6.33
C GLU A 28 5.57 -7.35 -5.11
N VAL A 29 4.28 -7.06 -5.33
CA VAL A 29 3.36 -6.69 -4.26
C VAL A 29 2.13 -7.57 -4.36
N THR A 30 1.85 -8.24 -3.26
CA THR A 30 0.64 -9.03 -3.05
C THR A 30 -0.06 -8.54 -1.80
N GLY A 31 -1.28 -8.97 -1.57
CA GLY A 31 -1.98 -8.64 -0.35
C GLY A 31 -3.37 -9.22 -0.28
N ARG A 32 -4.07 -8.87 0.77
CA ARG A 32 -5.44 -9.29 1.02
C ARG A 32 -6.28 -8.10 1.45
N VAL A 33 -7.51 -8.05 0.96
CA VAL A 33 -8.49 -7.05 1.36
C VAL A 33 -9.62 -7.71 2.13
N THR A 34 -9.89 -7.21 3.32
CA THR A 34 -11.03 -7.61 4.14
C THR A 34 -11.92 -6.40 4.44
N LEU A 35 -13.20 -6.63 4.56
CA LEU A 35 -14.19 -5.65 5.01
C LEU A 35 -14.85 -6.20 6.26
N GLU A 36 -14.70 -5.51 7.39
CA GLU A 36 -15.16 -6.00 8.70
C GLU A 36 -14.69 -7.45 8.97
N GLY A 37 -13.42 -7.75 8.66
CA GLY A 37 -12.79 -9.04 8.85
C GLY A 37 -13.14 -10.13 7.82
N ARG A 38 -14.00 -9.83 6.84
CA ARG A 38 -14.40 -10.78 5.78
C ARG A 38 -13.70 -10.47 4.46
N PRO A 39 -13.23 -11.49 3.72
CA PRO A 39 -12.65 -11.28 2.40
C PRO A 39 -13.64 -10.60 1.46
N VAL A 40 -13.13 -9.70 0.61
CA VAL A 40 -13.97 -9.00 -0.39
C VAL A 40 -13.44 -9.30 -1.78
N GLU A 41 -14.30 -9.87 -2.62
CA GLU A 41 -14.01 -10.18 -4.01
C GLU A 41 -14.28 -8.98 -4.93
N GLY A 42 -13.51 -8.87 -5.99
CA GLY A 42 -13.72 -7.93 -7.10
C GLY A 42 -13.31 -6.49 -6.80
N VAL A 43 -12.83 -6.19 -5.63
CA VAL A 43 -12.32 -4.87 -5.26
C VAL A 43 -11.01 -4.59 -5.98
N VAL A 44 -10.84 -3.38 -6.50
CA VAL A 44 -9.59 -2.94 -7.12
C VAL A 44 -8.80 -2.09 -6.14
N VAL A 45 -7.60 -2.55 -5.81
CA VAL A 45 -6.62 -1.79 -5.04
C VAL A 45 -5.70 -1.06 -6.02
N GLN A 46 -5.59 0.24 -5.87
CA GLN A 46 -4.69 1.10 -6.63
C GLN A 46 -3.54 1.54 -5.73
N LEU A 47 -2.31 1.36 -6.21
CA LEU A 47 -1.08 1.80 -5.57
C LEU A 47 -0.45 2.88 -6.47
N GLU A 48 -0.56 4.13 -6.04
CA GLU A 48 -0.06 5.30 -6.75
C GLU A 48 1.20 5.82 -6.05
N PRO A 49 2.39 5.69 -6.65
CA PRO A 49 3.63 6.13 -6.04
C PRO A 49 3.64 7.63 -5.80
N ASP A 50 4.21 8.05 -4.68
CA ASP A 50 4.51 9.45 -4.44
C ASP A 50 5.54 9.96 -5.46
N GLN A 51 5.11 10.87 -6.33
CA GLN A 51 5.94 11.47 -7.37
C GLN A 51 6.84 12.59 -6.85
N SER A 52 6.66 13.05 -5.61
CA SER A 52 7.45 14.15 -5.04
C SER A 52 8.94 13.83 -4.92
N SER A 53 9.27 12.54 -4.78
CA SER A 53 10.65 12.05 -4.75
C SER A 53 11.29 11.91 -6.14
N VAL A 54 10.51 12.09 -7.20
CA VAL A 54 10.99 12.00 -8.59
C VAL A 54 11.55 13.36 -9.00
N GLY A 55 12.87 13.46 -9.10
CA GLY A 55 13.55 14.71 -9.49
C GLY A 55 13.26 15.13 -10.92
N PRO A 56 13.56 16.39 -11.30
CA PRO A 56 13.39 16.90 -12.66
C PRO A 56 14.07 16.02 -13.71
N GLY A 57 13.35 15.71 -14.80
CA GLY A 57 13.87 14.88 -15.89
C GLY A 57 13.88 13.38 -15.60
N LYS A 58 13.45 12.92 -14.42
CA LYS A 58 13.25 11.49 -14.12
C LYS A 58 11.88 11.03 -14.61
N LYS A 59 11.83 9.74 -14.91
CA LYS A 59 10.61 9.11 -15.40
C LYS A 59 9.56 9.00 -14.29
N VAL A 60 8.33 9.39 -14.59
CA VAL A 60 7.17 9.20 -13.71
C VAL A 60 7.02 7.73 -13.33
N LEU A 61 6.82 7.46 -12.04
CA LEU A 61 6.62 6.12 -11.52
C LEU A 61 5.23 5.60 -11.88
N PRO A 62 5.12 4.37 -12.37
CA PRO A 62 3.85 3.81 -12.80
C PRO A 62 2.96 3.45 -11.62
N THR A 63 1.67 3.75 -11.75
CA THR A 63 0.63 3.24 -10.85
C THR A 63 0.42 1.75 -11.08
N ALA A 64 0.19 1.00 -10.00
CA ALA A 64 -0.16 -0.40 -10.04
C ALA A 64 -1.57 -0.64 -9.52
N TYR A 65 -2.21 -1.71 -10.02
CA TYR A 65 -3.57 -2.11 -9.68
C TYR A 65 -3.60 -3.59 -9.32
N GLY A 66 -4.44 -3.96 -8.38
CA GLY A 66 -4.71 -5.36 -8.08
C GLY A 66 -6.18 -5.58 -7.85
N LYS A 67 -6.79 -6.55 -8.55
CA LYS A 67 -8.17 -6.96 -8.32
C LYS A 67 -8.20 -8.15 -7.37
N THR A 68 -9.06 -8.11 -6.36
CA THR A 68 -9.21 -9.20 -5.40
C THR A 68 -9.98 -10.38 -5.96
N ASP A 69 -9.53 -11.57 -5.60
CA ASP A 69 -10.23 -12.84 -5.83
C ASP A 69 -11.27 -13.14 -4.72
N ALA A 70 -11.89 -14.31 -4.77
CA ALA A 70 -12.88 -14.77 -3.79
C ALA A 70 -12.35 -14.83 -2.35
N ASP A 71 -11.05 -15.01 -2.16
CA ASP A 71 -10.39 -15.00 -0.85
C ASP A 71 -9.92 -13.60 -0.43
N GLY A 72 -10.27 -12.56 -1.21
CA GLY A 72 -9.85 -11.19 -1.02
C GLY A 72 -8.38 -10.93 -1.36
N ARG A 73 -7.67 -11.87 -1.99
CA ARG A 73 -6.26 -11.76 -2.33
C ARG A 73 -6.09 -11.01 -3.65
N PHE A 74 -5.03 -10.21 -3.74
CA PHE A 74 -4.65 -9.53 -4.96
C PHE A 74 -3.14 -9.59 -5.21
N ARG A 75 -2.77 -9.37 -6.46
CA ARG A 75 -1.39 -9.18 -6.89
C ARG A 75 -1.33 -7.92 -7.73
N ALA A 76 -0.46 -7.00 -7.37
CA ALA A 76 -0.34 -5.72 -8.04
C ALA A 76 0.23 -5.88 -9.47
N PHE A 77 -0.37 -5.18 -10.42
CA PHE A 77 -0.07 -5.24 -11.84
C PHE A 77 -0.02 -3.83 -12.42
N ARG A 78 0.96 -3.53 -13.26
CA ARG A 78 1.13 -2.22 -13.90
C ARG A 78 0.50 -2.21 -15.28
N THR A 79 -0.43 -1.31 -15.47
CA THR A 79 -1.07 -1.07 -16.76
C THR A 79 -0.04 -0.57 -17.78
N GLY A 80 -0.10 -1.05 -19.01
CA GLY A 80 0.75 -0.61 -20.11
C GLY A 80 2.13 -1.27 -20.21
N LYS A 81 2.53 -2.09 -19.22
CA LYS A 81 3.80 -2.84 -19.26
C LYS A 81 3.63 -4.35 -19.16
N ASN A 82 2.41 -4.85 -18.93
CA ASN A 82 2.12 -6.27 -18.68
C ASN A 82 3.07 -6.91 -17.65
N LYS A 83 3.39 -6.19 -16.59
CA LYS A 83 4.31 -6.63 -15.55
C LYS A 83 3.70 -6.50 -14.18
N PHE A 84 3.92 -7.51 -13.35
CA PHE A 84 3.56 -7.49 -11.95
C PHE A 84 4.48 -6.59 -11.13
N GLY A 85 3.94 -6.07 -10.03
CA GLY A 85 4.66 -5.27 -9.05
C GLY A 85 4.23 -3.81 -8.99
N ALA A 86 4.70 -3.14 -7.95
CA ALA A 86 4.52 -1.71 -7.73
C ALA A 86 5.85 -1.03 -7.42
N ALA A 87 5.87 0.29 -7.48
CA ALA A 87 7.07 1.07 -7.22
C ALA A 87 7.44 1.06 -5.73
N VAL A 88 8.72 0.88 -5.44
CA VAL A 88 9.28 1.03 -4.10
C VAL A 88 9.13 2.46 -3.61
N GLY A 89 8.83 2.63 -2.34
CA GLY A 89 8.63 3.89 -1.67
C GLY A 89 7.20 4.11 -1.21
N LEU A 90 6.89 5.35 -0.86
CA LEU A 90 5.57 5.72 -0.37
C LEU A 90 4.55 5.69 -1.51
N ASN A 91 3.46 4.95 -1.31
CA ASN A 91 2.38 4.82 -2.28
C ASN A 91 1.06 5.24 -1.64
N HIS A 92 0.30 6.05 -2.36
CA HIS A 92 -1.08 6.37 -2.03
C HIS A 92 -1.96 5.18 -2.39
N VAL A 93 -2.72 4.68 -1.43
CA VAL A 93 -3.56 3.50 -1.61
C VAL A 93 -5.01 3.92 -1.76
N ARG A 94 -5.63 3.52 -2.87
CA ARG A 94 -7.06 3.72 -3.12
C ARG A 94 -7.74 2.38 -3.35
N VAL A 95 -9.00 2.34 -2.97
CA VAL A 95 -9.85 1.16 -3.19
C VAL A 95 -11.04 1.56 -4.03
N THR A 96 -11.30 0.81 -5.09
CA THR A 96 -12.47 0.98 -5.94
C THR A 96 -13.34 -0.26 -5.84
N VAL A 97 -14.61 -0.05 -5.51
CA VAL A 97 -15.62 -1.10 -5.45
C VAL A 97 -16.37 -1.11 -6.77
N PRO A 98 -16.47 -2.26 -7.48
CA PRO A 98 -17.20 -2.34 -8.73
C PRO A 98 -18.68 -2.01 -8.55
N GLU A 99 -19.31 -1.50 -9.60
CA GLU A 99 -20.75 -1.34 -9.65
C GLU A 99 -21.46 -2.69 -9.44
N GLY A 100 -22.58 -2.67 -8.70
CA GLY A 100 -23.33 -3.87 -8.36
C GLY A 100 -22.74 -4.72 -7.21
N SER A 101 -21.59 -4.34 -6.66
CA SER A 101 -21.05 -4.98 -5.47
C SER A 101 -21.90 -4.66 -4.23
N SER A 102 -22.13 -5.67 -3.40
CA SER A 102 -22.76 -5.48 -2.08
C SER A 102 -21.81 -4.88 -1.03
N ALA A 103 -20.50 -4.79 -1.33
CA ALA A 103 -19.51 -4.24 -0.42
C ALA A 103 -19.72 -2.74 -0.22
N LYS A 104 -19.99 -2.32 1.02
CA LYS A 104 -20.17 -0.92 1.41
C LYS A 104 -18.93 -0.41 2.12
N VAL A 105 -17.92 -0.11 1.36
CA VAL A 105 -16.63 0.38 1.86
C VAL A 105 -16.71 1.86 2.24
N HIS A 106 -16.11 2.21 3.36
CA HIS A 106 -16.09 3.60 3.83
C HIS A 106 -15.37 4.52 2.83
N PRO A 107 -15.92 5.71 2.50
CA PRO A 107 -15.37 6.63 1.50
C PRO A 107 -13.90 7.03 1.71
N ARG A 108 -13.40 6.97 2.95
CA ARG A 108 -11.99 7.29 3.27
C ARG A 108 -10.95 6.46 2.51
N TYR A 109 -11.34 5.31 1.95
CA TYR A 109 -10.45 4.46 1.14
C TYR A 109 -10.62 4.68 -0.36
N MET A 110 -11.59 5.50 -0.76
CA MET A 110 -11.98 5.75 -2.15
C MET A 110 -11.57 7.17 -2.56
N GLY A 111 -11.53 7.44 -3.86
CA GLY A 111 -11.29 8.80 -4.39
C GLY A 111 -10.08 9.49 -3.77
N ASP A 112 -10.32 10.52 -2.95
CA ASP A 112 -9.30 11.30 -2.25
C ASP A 112 -8.84 10.64 -0.95
N SER A 113 -8.65 9.32 -0.98
CA SER A 113 -8.11 8.55 0.16
C SER A 113 -6.87 9.23 0.74
N THR A 114 -6.78 9.26 2.07
CA THR A 114 -5.59 9.73 2.79
C THR A 114 -4.70 8.57 3.27
N PHE A 115 -4.93 7.38 2.74
CA PHE A 115 -4.23 6.18 3.16
C PHE A 115 -2.95 5.98 2.34
N TRP A 116 -1.81 5.94 3.03
CA TRP A 116 -0.49 5.73 2.44
C TRP A 116 0.14 4.45 2.96
N HIS A 117 0.87 3.77 2.11
CA HIS A 117 1.63 2.57 2.47
C HIS A 117 3.03 2.63 1.87
N GLU A 118 4.03 2.28 2.67
CA GLU A 118 5.41 2.22 2.20
C GLU A 118 5.72 0.82 1.65
N ILE A 119 6.14 0.76 0.38
CA ILE A 119 6.57 -0.47 -0.29
C ILE A 119 8.09 -0.58 -0.16
N GLY A 120 8.55 -1.64 0.48
CA GLY A 120 9.95 -1.92 0.72
C GLY A 120 10.73 -2.34 -0.54
N PRO A 121 12.06 -2.52 -0.44
CA PRO A 121 12.93 -2.82 -1.58
C PRO A 121 12.84 -4.26 -2.09
N GLY A 122 12.06 -5.11 -1.44
CA GLY A 122 11.81 -6.52 -1.79
C GLY A 122 10.33 -6.83 -1.93
N PRO A 123 9.98 -8.12 -2.13
CA PRO A 123 8.58 -8.55 -2.16
C PRO A 123 7.84 -8.06 -0.93
N THR A 124 6.70 -7.39 -1.14
CA THR A 124 5.94 -6.73 -0.08
C THR A 124 4.51 -7.26 -0.03
N VAL A 125 3.99 -7.45 1.17
CA VAL A 125 2.59 -7.81 1.41
C VAL A 125 1.86 -6.60 1.95
N VAL A 126 0.75 -6.21 1.30
CA VAL A 126 -0.09 -5.07 1.66
C VAL A 126 -1.48 -5.59 2.03
N ASP A 127 -1.71 -5.85 3.30
CA ASP A 127 -3.01 -6.27 3.79
C ASP A 127 -3.85 -5.06 4.20
N LEU A 128 -5.07 -4.99 3.68
CA LEU A 128 -6.00 -3.89 3.90
C LEU A 128 -7.21 -4.38 4.68
N GLU A 129 -7.37 -3.86 5.89
CA GLU A 129 -8.56 -4.07 6.70
C GLU A 129 -9.49 -2.86 6.56
N LEU A 130 -10.53 -3.02 5.74
CA LEU A 130 -11.49 -1.97 5.47
C LEU A 130 -12.61 -1.98 6.50
N VAL A 131 -13.17 -0.80 6.77
CA VAL A 131 -14.41 -0.68 7.53
C VAL A 131 -15.56 -0.28 6.61
N ALA A 132 -16.77 -0.71 6.97
CA ALA A 132 -17.97 -0.39 6.22
C ALA A 132 -18.37 1.09 6.38
N ASP A 133 -19.08 1.61 5.38
CA ASP A 133 -19.75 2.90 5.50
C ASP A 133 -21.02 2.75 6.38
N PRO A 134 -21.03 3.37 7.57
CA PRO A 134 -22.15 3.25 8.50
C PRO A 134 -23.45 3.84 7.92
N THR A 135 -23.35 4.83 7.03
CA THR A 135 -24.52 5.46 6.39
C THR A 135 -25.14 4.54 5.35
N ALA A 136 -24.31 3.87 4.54
CA ALA A 136 -24.78 2.91 3.56
C ALA A 136 -25.40 1.66 4.20
N VAL A 137 -24.80 1.17 5.29
CA VAL A 137 -25.33 0.05 6.07
C VAL A 137 -26.71 0.37 6.67
N ARG A 138 -26.91 1.57 7.23
CA ARG A 138 -28.19 2.00 7.79
C ARG A 138 -29.29 2.08 6.71
N ARG A 139 -28.98 2.57 5.50
CA ARG A 139 -29.95 2.62 4.39
C ARG A 139 -30.43 1.23 4.00
N GLN A 140 -29.52 0.28 3.85
CA GLN A 140 -29.90 -1.10 3.52
C GLN A 140 -30.77 -1.73 4.61
N ALA A 141 -30.48 -1.49 5.88
CA ALA A 141 -31.28 -2.00 6.97
C ALA A 141 -32.70 -1.41 6.98
N SER A 142 -32.86 -0.12 6.63
CA SER A 142 -34.19 0.53 6.53
C SER A 142 -35.02 0.05 5.34
N GLU A 143 -34.38 -0.21 4.20
CA GLU A 143 -35.05 -0.76 3.01
C GLU A 143 -35.48 -2.21 3.23
N SER A 144 -34.66 -3.03 3.88
CA SER A 144 -35.01 -4.42 4.21
C SER A 144 -36.07 -4.57 5.28
N ALA A 145 -36.34 -3.55 6.09
CA ALA A 145 -37.39 -3.54 7.12
C ALA A 145 -38.72 -3.02 6.60
N ALA A 146 -38.77 -2.48 5.37
CA ALA A 146 -39.99 -1.91 4.76
C ALA A 146 -40.69 -2.89 3.81
N ASP A 147 -40.16 -4.10 3.59
CA ASP A 147 -40.70 -5.18 2.77
C ASP A 147 -41.28 -6.28 3.67
#